data_a1301fca80922d813cb6d39e61a70d61
#
_entry.id   a1301fca80922d813cb6d39e61a70d61
#
_cell.length_a   1.000
_cell.length_b   1.000
_cell.length_c   1.000
_cell.angle_alpha   90.00
_cell.angle_beta   90.00
_cell.angle_gamma   90.00
#
_symmetry.space_group_name_H-M   'P 1'
#
loop_
_entity.id
_entity.type
_entity.pdbx_description
1 polymer ?
#
loop_
_entity_poly.entity_id
_entity_poly.type
_entity_poly.pdbx_seq_one_letter_code
_entity_poly.pdbx_strand_id
1 'polypeptide(L)'
;MRLNKYKDPLPLLVHSPNCRRYRSWQLLLGLLLLWPELCGGVNMQQFIQSLDMMRNGCMVKFKVPIEILNRIRDGDFDMEPNQDLLCYTKCVAQLAGVLTKKGEFSVSKAFAQVPIILPPELQTPAKNALTHCKEAQNAHKDTCAKVFYISKCMADFDRAHFKFP
;
A
#
# COMPACT_ATOMS: atom_id res chain seq x y z
N MET A 1 10.41 31.17 20.52
CA MET A 1 9.24 30.52 21.16
C MET A 1 9.07 29.11 20.57
N ARG A 2 9.05 28.12 21.45
CA ARG A 2 9.05 26.69 21.17
C ARG A 2 7.73 26.25 20.52
N LEU A 3 7.80 25.40 19.45
CA LEU A 3 6.80 24.39 19.19
C LEU A 3 7.51 23.18 18.61
N ASN A 4 8.00 22.36 19.51
CA ASN A 4 8.36 20.98 19.28
C ASN A 4 7.22 20.16 19.89
N LYS A 5 6.54 19.31 19.11
CA LYS A 5 5.90 18.06 19.55
C LYS A 5 4.87 17.58 18.52
N TYR A 6 5.35 16.86 17.51
CA TYR A 6 4.55 15.77 16.98
C TYR A 6 5.53 14.62 16.64
N LYS A 7 5.88 13.91 17.68
CA LYS A 7 6.74 12.72 17.64
C LYS A 7 5.92 11.60 18.28
N ASP A 8 4.99 11.04 17.53
CA ASP A 8 4.50 9.69 17.80
C ASP A 8 4.00 9.12 16.47
N PRO A 9 4.60 8.05 15.94
CA PRO A 9 3.98 7.30 14.87
C PRO A 9 2.76 6.62 15.48
N LEU A 10 1.57 6.90 14.92
CA LEU A 10 0.36 6.13 15.18
C LEU A 10 0.71 4.64 15.07
N PRO A 11 0.34 3.81 16.05
CA PRO A 11 0.55 2.39 15.95
C PRO A 11 -0.29 1.88 14.78
N LEU A 12 0.39 1.53 13.68
CA LEU A 12 -0.18 0.62 12.69
C LEU A 12 -0.64 -0.60 13.48
N LEU A 13 -1.94 -0.85 13.52
CA LEU A 13 -2.52 -2.07 14.06
C LEU A 13 -1.90 -3.25 13.29
N VAL A 14 -0.76 -3.70 13.78
CA VAL A 14 -0.10 -4.90 13.29
C VAL A 14 -1.05 -6.05 13.56
N HIS A 15 -1.58 -6.59 12.49
CA HIS A 15 -2.38 -7.80 12.52
C HIS A 15 -1.53 -8.93 13.12
N SER A 16 -1.78 -9.24 14.40
CA SER A 16 -1.04 -10.25 15.14
C SER A 16 -1.38 -11.65 14.59
N PRO A 17 -0.38 -12.48 14.25
CA PRO A 17 -0.58 -13.87 13.85
C PRO A 17 -1.16 -14.76 14.96
N ASN A 18 -1.45 -14.22 16.14
CA ASN A 18 -1.94 -14.95 17.31
C ASN A 18 -3.47 -15.10 17.42
N CYS A 19 -4.25 -14.74 16.39
CA CYS A 19 -5.70 -14.88 16.43
C CYS A 19 -6.18 -16.33 16.65
N ARG A 20 -5.38 -17.34 16.24
CA ARG A 20 -5.68 -18.76 16.48
C ARG A 20 -5.49 -19.22 17.92
N ARG A 21 -4.61 -18.56 18.70
CA ARG A 21 -4.29 -18.99 20.08
C ARG A 21 -5.27 -18.47 21.13
N TYR A 22 -5.97 -17.37 20.83
CA TYR A 22 -6.90 -16.78 21.78
C TYR A 22 -8.22 -17.59 21.92
N ARG A 23 -8.57 -18.40 20.94
CA ARG A 23 -9.78 -19.21 20.92
C ARG A 23 -9.78 -20.32 21.98
N SER A 24 -8.60 -20.77 22.45
CA SER A 24 -8.48 -21.88 23.41
C SER A 24 -8.68 -21.46 24.87
N TRP A 25 -8.54 -20.18 25.19
CA TRP A 25 -8.68 -19.68 26.56
C TRP A 25 -10.07 -19.15 26.89
N GLN A 26 -10.89 -18.85 25.87
CA GLN A 26 -12.27 -18.35 26.05
C GLN A 26 -13.25 -19.40 26.56
N LEU A 27 -12.90 -20.68 26.50
CA LEU A 27 -13.77 -21.75 26.99
C LEU A 27 -13.74 -21.93 28.52
N LEU A 28 -12.85 -21.26 29.24
CA LEU A 28 -12.70 -21.38 30.70
C LEU A 28 -13.34 -20.24 31.50
N LEU A 29 -13.75 -19.15 30.86
CA LEU A 29 -14.38 -18.01 31.53
C LEU A 29 -15.70 -17.68 30.82
N GLY A 30 -16.73 -18.35 31.13
CA GLY A 30 -18.09 -18.24 30.55
C GLY A 30 -18.74 -16.84 30.63
N LEU A 31 -18.02 -15.75 30.40
CA LEU A 31 -18.53 -14.39 30.55
C LEU A 31 -17.93 -13.39 29.57
N LEU A 32 -17.92 -13.69 28.24
CA LEU A 32 -17.62 -12.66 27.22
C LEU A 32 -18.39 -12.96 25.92
N LEU A 33 -19.69 -13.06 26.06
CA LEU A 33 -20.65 -13.21 24.96
C LEU A 33 -20.99 -11.84 24.35
N LEU A 34 -20.08 -11.08 23.78
CA LEU A 34 -20.42 -9.95 22.89
C LEU A 34 -19.16 -9.23 22.34
N TRP A 35 -18.10 -9.98 21.97
CA TRP A 35 -17.09 -9.37 21.13
C TRP A 35 -17.21 -9.92 19.71
N PRO A 36 -17.81 -9.16 18.76
CA PRO A 36 -17.83 -9.58 17.37
C PRO A 36 -16.40 -9.69 16.86
N GLU A 37 -16.19 -10.67 16.01
CA GLU A 37 -14.92 -11.09 15.43
C GLU A 37 -14.11 -9.92 14.88
N LEU A 38 -13.15 -9.40 15.66
CA LEU A 38 -12.16 -8.39 15.24
C LEU A 38 -11.09 -8.96 14.28
N CYS A 39 -11.28 -10.16 13.76
CA CYS A 39 -10.39 -10.84 12.83
C CYS A 39 -10.86 -10.78 11.37
N GLY A 40 -11.64 -9.77 11.01
CA GLY A 40 -11.98 -9.49 9.61
C GLY A 40 -10.77 -8.93 8.86
N GLY A 41 -10.50 -9.43 7.63
CA GLY A 41 -9.54 -8.80 6.71
C GLY A 41 -9.90 -7.34 6.43
N VAL A 42 -8.97 -6.60 5.83
CA VAL A 42 -9.22 -5.21 5.39
C VAL A 42 -10.42 -5.17 4.46
N ASN A 43 -11.41 -4.32 4.75
CA ASN A 43 -12.52 -4.08 3.85
C ASN A 43 -12.19 -2.93 2.86
N MET A 44 -13.03 -2.77 1.82
CA MET A 44 -12.80 -1.75 0.78
C MET A 44 -12.73 -0.33 1.36
N GLN A 45 -13.56 0.01 2.33
CA GLN A 45 -13.56 1.34 2.95
C GLN A 45 -12.25 1.62 3.70
N GLN A 46 -11.77 0.66 4.49
CA GLN A 46 -10.48 0.78 5.20
C GLN A 46 -9.32 0.86 4.21
N PHE A 47 -9.38 0.11 3.11
CA PHE A 47 -8.40 0.19 2.05
C PHE A 47 -8.35 1.59 1.42
N ILE A 48 -9.49 2.17 1.02
CA ILE A 48 -9.54 3.53 0.45
C ILE A 48 -9.01 4.56 1.44
N GLN A 49 -9.37 4.46 2.73
CA GLN A 49 -8.82 5.35 3.76
C GLN A 49 -7.29 5.24 3.87
N SER A 50 -6.73 4.03 3.75
CA SER A 50 -5.27 3.82 3.76
C SER A 50 -4.60 4.46 2.54
N LEU A 51 -5.22 4.39 1.35
CA LEU A 51 -4.74 5.09 0.16
C LEU A 51 -4.71 6.62 0.37
N ASP A 52 -5.78 7.19 0.95
CA ASP A 52 -5.85 8.63 1.23
C ASP A 52 -4.78 9.07 2.26
N MET A 53 -4.51 8.27 3.28
CA MET A 53 -3.43 8.54 4.24
C MET A 53 -2.05 8.51 3.56
N MET A 54 -1.77 7.53 2.70
CA MET A 54 -0.52 7.45 1.94
C MET A 54 -0.37 8.62 0.98
N ARG A 55 -1.44 9.01 0.26
CA ARG A 55 -1.49 10.18 -0.61
C ARG A 55 -1.11 11.44 0.15
N ASN A 56 -1.81 11.73 1.25
CA ASN A 56 -1.58 12.91 2.07
C ASN A 56 -0.14 12.94 2.63
N GLY A 57 0.39 11.81 3.08
CA GLY A 57 1.75 11.69 3.60
C GLY A 57 2.85 11.94 2.55
N CYS A 58 2.57 11.66 1.27
CA CYS A 58 3.51 11.85 0.17
C CYS A 58 3.36 13.20 -0.54
N MET A 59 2.14 13.73 -0.69
CA MET A 59 1.88 15.03 -1.34
C MET A 59 2.68 16.19 -0.73
N VAL A 60 2.89 16.17 0.58
CA VAL A 60 3.63 17.25 1.27
C VAL A 60 5.13 17.26 0.94
N LYS A 61 5.64 16.17 0.36
CA LYS A 61 7.08 16.02 0.06
C LYS A 61 7.43 16.28 -1.40
N PHE A 62 6.46 16.17 -2.30
CA PHE A 62 6.66 16.26 -3.75
C PHE A 62 5.64 17.20 -4.39
N LYS A 63 6.12 18.05 -5.30
CA LYS A 63 5.30 19.06 -5.99
C LYS A 63 4.61 18.45 -7.22
N VAL A 64 3.72 17.49 -7.00
CA VAL A 64 2.93 16.89 -8.07
C VAL A 64 1.57 17.58 -8.15
N PRO A 65 1.14 18.10 -9.32
CA PRO A 65 -0.20 18.68 -9.49
C PRO A 65 -1.30 17.71 -9.10
N ILE A 66 -2.37 18.23 -8.47
CA ILE A 66 -3.47 17.38 -7.98
C ILE A 66 -4.18 16.63 -9.12
N GLU A 67 -4.23 17.23 -10.30
CA GLU A 67 -4.81 16.63 -11.51
C GLU A 67 -4.04 15.38 -11.93
N ILE A 68 -2.71 15.42 -11.84
CA ILE A 68 -1.84 14.27 -12.13
C ILE A 68 -2.05 13.16 -11.09
N LEU A 69 -2.15 13.53 -9.80
CA LEU A 69 -2.44 12.56 -8.74
C LEU A 69 -3.82 11.91 -8.92
N ASN A 70 -4.82 12.65 -9.39
CA ASN A 70 -6.13 12.09 -9.69
C ASN A 70 -6.07 11.12 -10.87
N ARG A 71 -5.32 11.44 -11.93
CA ARG A 71 -5.12 10.53 -13.08
C ARG A 71 -4.51 9.20 -12.64
N ILE A 72 -3.39 9.22 -11.91
CA ILE A 72 -2.72 7.98 -11.47
C ILE A 72 -3.58 7.19 -10.47
N ARG A 73 -4.44 7.86 -9.68
CA ARG A 73 -5.42 7.20 -8.80
C ARG A 73 -6.37 6.31 -9.59
N ASP A 74 -6.76 6.74 -10.78
CA ASP A 74 -7.64 6.01 -11.70
C ASP A 74 -6.86 5.06 -12.63
N GLY A 75 -5.57 4.85 -12.35
CA GLY A 75 -4.70 3.97 -13.13
C GLY A 75 -4.23 4.57 -14.45
N ASP A 76 -4.39 5.88 -14.66
CA ASP A 76 -3.87 6.56 -15.84
C ASP A 76 -2.43 7.05 -15.58
N PHE A 77 -1.47 6.25 -16.03
CA PHE A 77 -0.03 6.55 -16.00
C PHE A 77 0.51 6.97 -17.37
N ASP A 78 -0.36 7.25 -18.37
CA ASP A 78 0.04 7.65 -19.72
C ASP A 78 0.42 9.14 -19.75
N MET A 79 1.58 9.44 -19.17
CA MET A 79 2.19 10.75 -19.13
C MET A 79 3.71 10.64 -19.02
N GLU A 80 4.42 11.67 -19.47
CA GLU A 80 5.86 11.78 -19.21
C GLU A 80 6.09 12.19 -17.75
N PRO A 81 6.67 11.31 -16.90
CA PRO A 81 6.83 11.61 -15.49
C PRO A 81 8.04 12.54 -15.27
N ASN A 82 7.85 13.60 -14.47
CA ASN A 82 8.96 14.35 -13.90
C ASN A 82 9.50 13.67 -12.63
N GLN A 83 10.61 14.15 -12.09
CA GLN A 83 11.26 13.55 -10.91
C GLN A 83 10.37 13.55 -9.67
N ASP A 84 9.56 14.59 -9.46
CA ASP A 84 8.63 14.65 -8.32
C ASP A 84 7.57 13.56 -8.40
N LEU A 85 7.00 13.30 -9.58
CA LEU A 85 6.03 12.22 -9.78
C LEU A 85 6.67 10.84 -9.60
N LEU A 86 7.87 10.62 -10.19
CA LEU A 86 8.62 9.38 -9.98
C LEU A 86 8.85 9.10 -8.49
N CYS A 87 9.32 10.10 -7.74
CA CYS A 87 9.65 9.90 -6.32
C CYS A 87 8.41 9.95 -5.41
N TYR A 88 7.30 10.54 -5.85
CA TYR A 88 6.00 10.40 -5.19
C TYR A 88 5.56 8.92 -5.18
N THR A 89 5.62 8.22 -6.32
CA THR A 89 5.26 6.80 -6.38
C THR A 89 6.15 5.95 -5.47
N LYS A 90 7.45 6.25 -5.40
CA LYS A 90 8.36 5.58 -4.46
C LYS A 90 8.01 5.85 -3.00
N CYS A 91 7.61 7.08 -2.65
CA CYS A 91 7.14 7.41 -1.30
C CYS A 91 5.94 6.56 -0.90
N VAL A 92 4.97 6.40 -1.79
CA VAL A 92 3.80 5.54 -1.61
C VAL A 92 4.23 4.09 -1.37
N ALA A 93 5.11 3.55 -2.21
CA ALA A 93 5.64 2.18 -2.07
C ALA A 93 6.39 1.98 -0.75
N GLN A 94 7.06 3.02 -0.23
CA GLN A 94 7.69 3.00 1.08
C GLN A 94 6.65 2.89 2.20
N LEU A 95 5.59 3.69 2.15
CA LEU A 95 4.49 3.63 3.13
C LEU A 95 3.73 2.30 3.08
N ALA A 96 3.58 1.72 1.88
CA ALA A 96 3.01 0.39 1.69
C ALA A 96 3.94 -0.76 2.16
N GLY A 97 5.18 -0.47 2.58
CA GLY A 97 6.11 -1.46 3.10
C GLY A 97 6.70 -2.41 2.06
N VAL A 98 6.63 -2.06 0.76
CA VAL A 98 7.09 -2.92 -0.34
C VAL A 98 8.52 -2.66 -0.80
N LEU A 99 9.24 -1.73 -0.15
CA LEU A 99 10.65 -1.45 -0.46
C LEU A 99 11.61 -2.23 0.46
N THR A 100 12.80 -2.51 -0.08
CA THR A 100 13.93 -3.04 0.70
C THR A 100 14.54 -1.92 1.57
N LYS A 101 15.48 -2.28 2.47
CA LYS A 101 16.27 -1.30 3.25
C LYS A 101 17.08 -0.35 2.36
N LYS A 102 17.43 -0.75 1.13
CA LYS A 102 18.14 0.07 0.14
C LYS A 102 17.19 0.97 -0.68
N GLY A 103 15.88 0.93 -0.42
CA GLY A 103 14.87 1.72 -1.13
C GLY A 103 14.53 1.19 -2.52
N GLU A 104 14.79 -0.08 -2.80
CA GLU A 104 14.43 -0.76 -4.05
C GLU A 104 13.10 -1.50 -3.89
N PHE A 105 12.31 -1.56 -4.95
CA PHE A 105 11.06 -2.32 -4.95
C PHE A 105 11.34 -3.82 -4.78
N SER A 106 10.60 -4.45 -3.88
CA SER A 106 10.73 -5.88 -3.59
C SER A 106 9.45 -6.63 -3.92
N VAL A 107 9.47 -7.41 -4.98
CA VAL A 107 8.35 -8.24 -5.41
C VAL A 107 7.89 -9.19 -4.29
N SER A 108 8.83 -9.79 -3.57
CA SER A 108 8.49 -10.71 -2.45
C SER A 108 7.78 -9.99 -1.30
N LYS A 109 8.21 -8.76 -0.96
CA LYS A 109 7.50 -7.95 0.04
C LYS A 109 6.14 -7.52 -0.46
N ALA A 110 6.01 -7.13 -1.73
CA ALA A 110 4.73 -6.77 -2.32
C ALA A 110 3.75 -7.94 -2.22
N PHE A 111 4.16 -9.17 -2.58
CA PHE A 111 3.32 -10.37 -2.38
C PHE A 111 2.92 -10.58 -0.92
N ALA A 112 3.84 -10.38 0.02
CA ALA A 112 3.55 -10.52 1.45
C ALA A 112 2.57 -9.46 1.97
N GLN A 113 2.57 -8.26 1.38
CA GLN A 113 1.65 -7.18 1.76
C GLN A 113 0.24 -7.36 1.20
N VAL A 114 0.07 -8.06 0.06
CA VAL A 114 -1.24 -8.25 -0.57
C VAL A 114 -2.34 -8.68 0.43
N PRO A 115 -2.20 -9.77 1.22
CA PRO A 115 -3.26 -10.20 2.13
C PRO A 115 -3.43 -9.28 3.36
N ILE A 116 -2.48 -8.36 3.60
CA ILE A 116 -2.48 -7.46 4.76
C ILE A 116 -3.19 -6.16 4.43
N ILE A 117 -2.93 -5.59 3.24
CA ILE A 117 -3.38 -4.25 2.88
C ILE A 117 -4.53 -4.22 1.87
N LEU A 118 -4.78 -5.33 1.15
CA LEU A 118 -5.83 -5.38 0.15
C LEU A 118 -7.06 -6.16 0.64
N PRO A 119 -8.28 -5.68 0.31
CA PRO A 119 -9.49 -6.43 0.53
C PRO A 119 -9.50 -7.72 -0.32
N PRO A 120 -10.21 -8.77 0.10
CA PRO A 120 -10.17 -10.10 -0.53
C PRO A 120 -10.38 -10.08 -2.05
N GLU A 121 -11.29 -9.25 -2.54
CA GLU A 121 -11.64 -9.12 -3.95
C GLU A 121 -10.50 -8.56 -4.81
N LEU A 122 -9.57 -7.79 -4.24
CA LEU A 122 -8.42 -7.22 -4.97
C LEU A 122 -7.15 -8.09 -4.86
N GLN A 123 -7.11 -9.10 -4.00
CA GLN A 123 -5.90 -9.87 -3.75
C GLN A 123 -5.45 -10.71 -4.95
N THR A 124 -6.38 -11.40 -5.61
CA THR A 124 -6.06 -12.21 -6.79
C THR A 124 -5.66 -11.36 -8.00
N PRO A 125 -6.42 -10.30 -8.36
CA PRO A 125 -6.00 -9.36 -9.40
C PRO A 125 -4.59 -8.77 -9.14
N ALA A 126 -4.31 -8.31 -7.93
CA ALA A 126 -3.00 -7.74 -7.57
C ALA A 126 -1.86 -8.75 -7.69
N LYS A 127 -2.04 -10.01 -7.28
CA LYS A 127 -1.04 -11.07 -7.44
C LYS A 127 -0.75 -11.36 -8.92
N ASN A 128 -1.78 -11.39 -9.75
CA ASN A 128 -1.62 -11.60 -11.19
C ASN A 128 -0.84 -10.44 -11.84
N ALA A 129 -1.21 -9.19 -11.52
CA ALA A 129 -0.50 -8.00 -11.99
C ALA A 129 0.96 -7.99 -11.53
N LEU A 130 1.25 -8.28 -10.26
CA LEU A 130 2.63 -8.39 -9.73
C LEU A 130 3.44 -9.47 -10.44
N THR A 131 2.84 -10.63 -10.73
CA THR A 131 3.49 -11.73 -11.44
C THR A 131 3.86 -11.32 -12.85
N HIS A 132 2.94 -10.64 -13.55
CA HIS A 132 3.15 -10.14 -14.91
C HIS A 132 4.23 -9.05 -14.96
N CYS A 133 4.18 -8.09 -14.02
CA CYS A 133 4.99 -6.87 -14.06
C CYS A 133 6.31 -6.95 -13.28
N LYS A 134 6.67 -8.08 -12.67
CA LYS A 134 7.86 -8.20 -11.80
C LYS A 134 9.18 -7.74 -12.45
N GLU A 135 9.32 -7.87 -13.77
CA GLU A 135 10.53 -7.49 -14.51
C GLU A 135 10.50 -6.05 -15.04
N ALA A 136 9.35 -5.36 -15.02
CA ALA A 136 9.19 -4.01 -15.58
C ALA A 136 10.17 -2.98 -14.95
N GLN A 137 10.54 -3.18 -13.68
CA GLN A 137 11.49 -2.34 -12.98
C GLN A 137 12.94 -2.47 -13.51
N ASN A 138 13.30 -3.57 -14.16
CA ASN A 138 14.69 -3.86 -14.53
C ASN A 138 15.21 -2.97 -15.66
N ALA A 139 14.32 -2.35 -16.46
CA ALA A 139 14.68 -1.41 -17.51
C ALA A 139 15.22 -0.07 -16.98
N HIS A 140 15.08 0.20 -15.69
CA HIS A 140 15.41 1.48 -15.08
C HIS A 140 16.51 1.35 -14.01
N LYS A 141 17.44 2.34 -13.95
CA LYS A 141 18.49 2.38 -12.91
C LYS A 141 18.03 3.17 -11.68
N ASP A 142 17.32 4.27 -11.91
CA ASP A 142 16.79 5.12 -10.84
C ASP A 142 15.71 4.41 -10.05
N THR A 143 15.79 4.45 -8.71
CA THR A 143 14.86 3.73 -7.83
C THR A 143 13.45 4.33 -7.81
N CYS A 144 13.29 5.64 -8.06
CA CYS A 144 11.97 6.27 -8.20
C CYS A 144 11.33 5.81 -9.52
N ALA A 145 12.10 5.80 -10.62
CA ALA A 145 11.64 5.32 -11.92
C ALA A 145 11.23 3.84 -11.85
N LYS A 146 12.02 2.97 -11.21
CA LYS A 146 11.65 1.55 -11.01
C LYS A 146 10.24 1.39 -10.44
N VAL A 147 9.91 2.15 -9.39
CA VAL A 147 8.60 2.07 -8.74
C VAL A 147 7.49 2.62 -9.63
N PHE A 148 7.73 3.73 -10.31
CA PHE A 148 6.75 4.30 -11.23
C PHE A 148 6.40 3.31 -12.35
N TYR A 149 7.40 2.74 -13.02
CA TYR A 149 7.16 1.88 -14.17
C TYR A 149 6.59 0.50 -13.81
N ILE A 150 6.88 -0.04 -12.64
CA ILE A 150 6.18 -1.25 -12.18
C ILE A 150 4.72 -0.93 -11.84
N SER A 151 4.43 0.24 -11.24
CA SER A 151 3.06 0.68 -10.97
C SER A 151 2.28 0.93 -12.27
N LYS A 152 2.93 1.58 -13.27
CA LYS A 152 2.35 1.74 -14.61
C LYS A 152 2.00 0.40 -15.25
N CYS A 153 2.95 -0.54 -15.26
CA CYS A 153 2.69 -1.88 -15.81
C CYS A 153 1.50 -2.55 -15.13
N MET A 154 1.40 -2.47 -13.80
CA MET A 154 0.28 -3.07 -13.06
C MET A 154 -1.06 -2.39 -13.40
N ALA A 155 -1.08 -1.07 -13.56
CA ALA A 155 -2.25 -0.31 -13.98
C ALA A 155 -2.67 -0.66 -15.41
N ASP A 156 -1.71 -0.78 -16.34
CA ASP A 156 -1.96 -1.15 -17.73
C ASP A 156 -2.45 -2.60 -17.87
N PHE A 157 -1.97 -3.50 -17.00
CA PHE A 157 -2.38 -4.92 -16.98
C PHE A 157 -3.84 -5.10 -16.53
N ASP A 158 -4.26 -4.40 -15.47
CA ASP A 158 -5.62 -4.53 -14.93
C ASP A 158 -6.10 -3.22 -14.29
N ARG A 159 -6.45 -2.24 -15.11
CA ARG A 159 -6.92 -0.91 -14.66
C ARG A 159 -8.19 -0.99 -13.80
N ALA A 160 -9.07 -1.96 -14.07
CA ALA A 160 -10.34 -2.08 -13.34
C ALA A 160 -10.15 -2.37 -11.85
N HIS A 161 -9.16 -3.19 -11.51
CA HIS A 161 -8.85 -3.56 -10.13
C HIS A 161 -7.65 -2.81 -9.54
N PHE A 162 -6.97 -1.98 -10.34
CA PHE A 162 -5.85 -1.17 -9.89
C PHE A 162 -6.33 0.07 -9.14
N LYS A 163 -5.79 0.31 -7.95
CA LYS A 163 -6.04 1.53 -7.15
C LYS A 163 -4.72 2.06 -6.63
N PHE A 164 -4.49 3.35 -6.81
CA PHE A 164 -3.28 4.04 -6.37
C PHE A 164 -3.63 5.23 -5.46
N PRO A 165 -2.77 5.61 -4.48
CA PRO A 165 -2.97 6.81 -3.65
C PRO A 165 -2.92 8.11 -4.40
#